data_e9ffee47fc4bd8f19f6e045d2a4f8352
#
_entry.id   e9ffee47fc4bd8f19f6e045d2a4f8352
#
_cell.length_a   1.000
_cell.length_b   1.000
_cell.length_c   1.000
_cell.angle_alpha   90.00
_cell.angle_beta   90.00
_cell.angle_gamma   90.00
#
_symmetry.space_group_name_H-M   'P 1'
#
loop_
_entity.id
_entity.type
_entity.pdbx_description
1 polymer ?
#
loop_
_entity_poly.entity_id
_entity_poly.type
_entity_poly.pdbx_seq_one_letter_code
_entity_poly.pdbx_strand_id
1 'polypeptide(L)'
;VEVRQLAQMNGHASFNEVFMTDAVVSRDDLVGEAGGGWKCAMTTLANERRSFDRARDVGARKGRQGKIFADLEEEFAIANEPYTWYPQRAGRVDLILQRAMETGAIKDPAQRQDIARLHIMAESAKWTGERAKAAAKAGKPQGPEGSLGKLAASNVARLAARVHTAICGNDALLTGPNSPKEGIIAEILVSTPAISIAGGTDEIQKNIIAERVMGLPKEPRVDDGPFRDVRRNTSGTTTKS
;
A
#
# COMPACT_ATOMS: atom_id res chain seq x y z
N VAL A 1 -7.52 26.70 9.28
CA VAL A 1 -7.31 25.43 8.60
C VAL A 1 -8.38 25.30 7.51
N GLU A 2 -7.96 25.06 6.27
CA GLU A 2 -8.83 24.81 5.13
C GLU A 2 -8.59 23.39 4.62
N VAL A 3 -9.67 22.66 4.32
CA VAL A 3 -9.60 21.31 3.78
C VAL A 3 -10.25 21.31 2.41
N ARG A 4 -9.54 20.85 1.39
CA ARG A 4 -10.03 20.72 0.01
C ARG A 4 -9.97 19.28 -0.43
N GLN A 5 -11.01 18.80 -1.04
CA GLN A 5 -11.05 17.45 -1.60
C GLN A 5 -10.09 17.33 -2.78
N LEU A 6 -9.31 16.26 -2.80
CA LEU A 6 -8.34 15.95 -3.85
C LEU A 6 -8.93 14.88 -4.79
N ALA A 7 -9.18 15.25 -6.03
CA ALA A 7 -9.59 14.30 -7.05
C ALA A 7 -8.43 13.41 -7.47
N GLN A 8 -8.63 12.10 -7.42
CA GLN A 8 -7.66 11.08 -7.81
C GLN A 8 -7.84 10.69 -9.28
N MET A 9 -6.80 10.12 -9.89
CA MET A 9 -6.80 9.69 -11.28
C MET A 9 -7.87 8.62 -11.60
N ASN A 10 -8.27 7.83 -10.61
CA ASN A 10 -9.31 6.81 -10.73
C ASN A 10 -10.75 7.37 -10.58
N GLY A 11 -10.91 8.68 -10.47
CA GLY A 11 -12.21 9.35 -10.30
C GLY A 11 -12.72 9.42 -8.87
N HIS A 12 -12.01 8.83 -7.91
CA HIS A 12 -12.34 8.96 -6.48
C HIS A 12 -11.75 10.22 -5.87
N ALA A 13 -12.26 10.60 -4.70
CA ALA A 13 -11.76 11.71 -3.92
C ALA A 13 -11.66 11.31 -2.44
N SER A 14 -10.85 10.27 -2.19
CA SER A 14 -10.66 9.70 -0.87
C SER A 14 -9.60 10.42 -0.03
N PHE A 15 -8.92 11.41 -0.61
CA PHE A 15 -7.89 12.21 0.05
C PHE A 15 -8.25 13.69 0.02
N ASN A 16 -7.62 14.43 0.90
CA ASN A 16 -7.81 15.88 1.01
C ASN A 16 -6.45 16.58 1.03
N GLU A 17 -6.43 17.79 0.50
CA GLU A 17 -5.39 18.78 0.76
C GLU A 17 -5.77 19.56 2.01
N VAL A 18 -4.81 19.75 2.93
CA VAL A 18 -5.01 20.51 4.17
C VAL A 18 -4.06 21.69 4.19
N PHE A 19 -4.63 22.89 4.25
CA PHE A 19 -3.90 24.14 4.34
C PHE A 19 -4.00 24.69 5.77
N MET A 20 -2.84 24.84 6.41
CA MET A 20 -2.74 25.37 7.77
C MET A 20 -1.99 26.69 7.72
N THR A 21 -2.70 27.79 7.39
CA THR A 21 -2.16 29.14 7.36
C THR A 21 -2.40 29.79 8.72
N ASP A 22 -1.33 30.27 9.35
CA ASP A 22 -1.35 30.93 10.66
C ASP A 22 -2.12 30.14 11.74
N ALA A 23 -2.10 28.81 11.65
CA ALA A 23 -2.73 27.95 12.65
C ALA A 23 -1.93 28.01 13.95
N VAL A 24 -2.60 28.46 15.01
CA VAL A 24 -2.01 28.59 16.35
C VAL A 24 -2.40 27.37 17.19
N VAL A 25 -1.41 26.72 17.80
CA VAL A 25 -1.60 25.66 18.79
C VAL A 25 -0.97 26.07 20.11
N SER A 26 -1.51 25.61 21.23
CA SER A 26 -0.93 25.85 22.54
C SER A 26 0.44 25.16 22.64
N ARG A 27 1.33 25.74 23.40
CA ARG A 27 2.60 25.10 23.74
C ARG A 27 2.38 23.81 24.54
N ASP A 28 1.31 23.74 25.29
CA ASP A 28 0.95 22.57 26.10
C ASP A 28 0.50 21.36 25.23
N ASP A 29 0.16 21.62 23.95
CA ASP A 29 -0.19 20.58 22.97
C ASP A 29 1.05 20.01 22.24
N LEU A 30 2.26 20.49 22.59
CA LEU A 30 3.50 20.00 21.99
C LEU A 30 3.77 18.56 22.43
N VAL A 31 3.88 17.65 21.48
CA VAL A 31 4.25 16.25 21.73
C VAL A 31 5.77 16.10 21.67
N GLY A 32 6.38 15.77 22.81
CA GLY A 32 7.82 15.64 22.95
C GLY A 32 8.53 16.97 23.14
N GLU A 33 9.82 17.00 22.88
CA GLU A 33 10.65 18.19 23.05
C GLU A 33 10.68 19.04 21.77
N ALA A 34 10.89 20.33 21.92
CA ALA A 34 11.10 21.24 20.78
C ALA A 34 12.29 20.76 19.93
N GLY A 35 12.08 20.61 18.62
CA GLY A 35 13.06 20.04 17.70
C GLY A 35 13.07 18.51 17.63
N GLY A 36 12.29 17.79 18.48
CA GLY A 36 12.21 16.34 18.53
C GLY A 36 11.22 15.69 17.57
N GLY A 37 10.58 16.45 16.67
CA GLY A 37 9.48 16.01 15.81
C GLY A 37 9.79 14.79 14.95
N TRP A 38 11.03 14.65 14.48
CA TRP A 38 11.44 13.46 13.70
C TRP A 38 11.31 12.16 14.50
N LYS A 39 11.71 12.18 15.77
CA LYS A 39 11.58 11.01 16.66
C LYS A 39 10.11 10.65 16.89
N CYS A 40 9.25 11.67 17.08
CA CYS A 40 7.80 11.47 17.21
C CYS A 40 7.20 10.88 15.94
N ALA A 41 7.55 11.42 14.76
CA ALA A 41 7.09 10.94 13.47
C ALA A 41 7.50 9.47 13.24
N MET A 42 8.75 9.10 13.53
CA MET A 42 9.21 7.72 13.39
C MET A 42 8.47 6.75 14.32
N THR A 43 8.13 7.18 15.53
CA THR A 43 7.31 6.38 16.46
C THR A 43 5.90 6.21 15.92
N THR A 44 5.28 7.26 15.39
CA THR A 44 3.95 7.22 14.77
C THR A 44 3.92 6.24 13.60
N LEU A 45 4.88 6.35 12.67
CA LEU A 45 4.98 5.46 11.50
C LEU A 45 5.22 3.99 11.90
N ALA A 46 5.99 3.74 12.96
CA ALA A 46 6.21 2.38 13.46
C ALA A 46 4.92 1.76 14.04
N ASN A 47 4.08 2.58 14.70
CA ASN A 47 2.81 2.13 15.24
C ASN A 47 1.73 1.99 14.15
N GLU A 48 1.69 2.87 13.16
CA GLU A 48 0.80 2.77 12.01
C GLU A 48 0.95 1.41 11.31
N ARG A 49 2.17 0.97 11.04
CA ARG A 49 2.43 -0.35 10.43
C ARG A 49 1.89 -1.52 11.23
N ARG A 50 1.79 -1.39 12.55
CA ARG A 50 1.22 -2.40 13.46
C ARG A 50 -0.31 -2.30 13.56
N SER A 51 -0.88 -1.13 13.31
CA SER A 51 -2.31 -0.86 13.47
C SER A 51 -3.15 -1.60 12.45
N PHE A 52 -2.66 -1.81 11.22
CA PHE A 52 -3.33 -2.63 10.21
C PHE A 52 -3.60 -4.07 10.68
N ASP A 53 -2.68 -4.66 11.43
CA ASP A 53 -2.90 -6.00 12.00
C ASP A 53 -3.85 -5.97 13.22
N ARG A 54 -3.82 -4.90 14.01
CA ARG A 54 -4.66 -4.73 15.19
C ARG A 54 -6.10 -4.34 14.87
N ALA A 55 -6.34 -3.59 13.79
CA ALA A 55 -7.69 -3.22 13.36
C ALA A 55 -8.53 -4.46 12.97
N ARG A 56 -7.88 -5.55 12.57
CA ARG A 56 -8.53 -6.84 12.31
C ARG A 56 -8.96 -7.58 13.58
N ASP A 57 -8.47 -7.19 14.75
CA ASP A 57 -8.78 -7.85 16.03
C ASP A 57 -9.86 -7.08 16.83
N VAL A 58 -10.90 -6.62 16.12
CA VAL A 58 -12.09 -6.01 16.74
C VAL A 58 -12.86 -7.04 17.55
N GLY A 59 -12.67 -8.33 17.28
CA GLY A 59 -13.28 -9.43 18.06
C GLY A 59 -13.00 -9.36 19.57
N ALA A 60 -11.83 -8.85 19.97
CA ALA A 60 -11.46 -8.66 21.37
C ALA A 60 -12.20 -7.50 22.07
N ARG A 61 -12.93 -6.68 21.31
CA ARG A 61 -13.64 -5.48 21.81
C ARG A 61 -15.15 -5.61 21.79
N LYS A 62 -15.69 -6.73 21.29
CA LYS A 62 -17.12 -7.02 21.28
C LYS A 62 -17.68 -6.97 22.70
N GLY A 63 -18.78 -6.23 22.86
CA GLY A 63 -19.49 -6.11 24.13
C GLY A 63 -19.09 -4.93 25.01
N ARG A 64 -18.14 -4.07 24.59
CA ARG A 64 -17.89 -2.81 25.27
C ARG A 64 -18.96 -1.78 24.90
N GLN A 65 -19.47 -1.07 25.90
CA GLN A 65 -20.51 -0.06 25.73
C GLN A 65 -19.90 1.34 25.66
N GLY A 66 -20.55 2.22 24.90
CA GLY A 66 -20.18 3.62 24.76
C GLY A 66 -20.07 4.05 23.31
N LYS A 67 -20.26 5.36 23.06
CA LYS A 67 -20.29 5.93 21.71
C LYS A 67 -19.02 5.60 20.90
N ILE A 68 -17.84 5.71 21.52
CA ILE A 68 -16.56 5.43 20.84
C ILE A 68 -16.45 4.00 20.31
N PHE A 69 -17.09 3.03 20.97
CA PHE A 69 -17.08 1.64 20.51
C PHE A 69 -18.10 1.40 19.40
N ALA A 70 -19.25 2.10 19.43
CA ALA A 70 -20.23 2.08 18.36
C ALA A 70 -19.65 2.73 17.09
N ASP A 71 -19.04 3.90 17.21
CA ASP A 71 -18.37 4.61 16.10
C ASP A 71 -17.25 3.73 15.50
N LEU A 72 -16.47 3.05 16.34
CA LEU A 72 -15.42 2.12 15.89
C LEU A 72 -15.98 0.90 15.14
N GLU A 73 -17.10 0.34 15.58
CA GLU A 73 -17.75 -0.78 14.88
C GLU A 73 -18.30 -0.35 13.52
N GLU A 74 -18.89 0.84 13.45
CA GLU A 74 -19.39 1.42 12.19
C GLU A 74 -18.24 1.71 11.21
N GLU A 75 -17.18 2.41 11.64
CA GLU A 75 -16.00 2.68 10.82
C GLU A 75 -15.34 1.38 10.34
N PHE A 76 -15.29 0.38 11.21
CA PHE A 76 -14.74 -0.92 10.87
C PHE A 76 -15.59 -1.67 9.85
N ALA A 77 -16.91 -1.57 9.93
CA ALA A 77 -17.82 -2.14 8.95
C ALA A 77 -17.61 -1.50 7.58
N ILE A 78 -17.56 -0.15 7.53
CA ILE A 78 -17.28 0.60 6.30
C ILE A 78 -15.91 0.25 5.72
N ALA A 79 -14.86 0.21 6.55
CA ALA A 79 -13.51 -0.10 6.09
C ALA A 79 -13.35 -1.54 5.58
N ASN A 80 -14.23 -2.45 5.99
CA ASN A 80 -14.24 -3.85 5.53
C ASN A 80 -15.27 -4.13 4.44
N GLU A 81 -16.07 -3.13 4.03
CA GLU A 81 -16.91 -3.29 2.86
C GLU A 81 -16.07 -3.71 1.65
N PRO A 82 -16.43 -4.82 0.99
CA PRO A 82 -15.66 -5.31 -0.15
C PRO A 82 -15.52 -4.22 -1.21
N TYR A 83 -14.25 -3.99 -1.61
CA TYR A 83 -13.90 -3.08 -2.69
C TYR A 83 -14.19 -1.59 -2.48
N THR A 84 -14.49 -1.16 -1.27
CA THR A 84 -14.68 0.24 -0.93
C THR A 84 -13.35 1.00 -0.90
N TRP A 85 -12.32 0.36 -0.39
CA TRP A 85 -11.00 0.97 -0.25
C TRP A 85 -10.06 0.58 -1.40
N TYR A 86 -9.28 1.55 -1.90
CA TYR A 86 -8.42 1.40 -3.08
C TYR A 86 -7.47 0.17 -3.06
N PRO A 87 -6.87 -0.25 -1.92
CA PRO A 87 -6.03 -1.44 -1.91
C PRO A 87 -6.81 -2.73 -2.20
N GLN A 88 -8.09 -2.77 -1.88
CA GLN A 88 -8.95 -3.92 -2.16
C GLN A 88 -9.36 -3.99 -3.63
N ARG A 89 -9.32 -2.86 -4.34
CA ARG A 89 -9.62 -2.76 -5.77
C ARG A 89 -8.42 -3.11 -6.63
N ALA A 90 -7.21 -2.97 -6.08
CA ALA A 90 -5.99 -3.23 -6.83
C ALA A 90 -5.86 -4.71 -7.18
N GLY A 91 -5.69 -4.97 -8.46
CA GLY A 91 -5.38 -6.27 -8.99
C GLY A 91 -6.56 -7.23 -9.18
N ARG A 92 -7.56 -7.25 -8.30
CA ARG A 92 -8.76 -8.10 -8.40
C ARG A 92 -8.50 -9.45 -9.08
N VAL A 93 -7.54 -10.21 -8.57
CA VAL A 93 -7.13 -11.53 -9.09
C VAL A 93 -8.32 -12.51 -9.16
N ASP A 94 -9.28 -12.34 -8.26
CA ASP A 94 -10.51 -13.12 -8.17
C ASP A 94 -11.37 -13.07 -9.43
N LEU A 95 -11.34 -11.97 -10.20
CA LEU A 95 -12.13 -11.80 -11.41
C LEU A 95 -11.50 -12.39 -12.69
N ILE A 96 -10.21 -12.70 -12.66
CA ILE A 96 -9.44 -13.01 -13.87
C ILE A 96 -9.90 -14.31 -14.54
N LEU A 97 -10.02 -15.38 -13.78
CA LEU A 97 -10.36 -16.68 -14.36
C LEU A 97 -11.76 -16.67 -14.98
N GLN A 98 -12.74 -16.13 -14.27
CA GLN A 98 -14.11 -16.00 -14.80
C GLN A 98 -14.10 -15.16 -16.08
N ARG A 99 -13.43 -14.01 -16.08
CA ARG A 99 -13.38 -13.13 -17.24
C ARG A 99 -12.67 -13.78 -18.43
N ALA A 100 -11.59 -14.53 -18.20
CA ALA A 100 -10.89 -15.28 -19.25
C ALA A 100 -11.78 -16.35 -19.90
N MET A 101 -12.68 -16.96 -19.15
CA MET A 101 -13.68 -17.89 -19.69
C MET A 101 -14.76 -17.16 -20.50
N GLU A 102 -15.29 -16.05 -19.98
CA GLU A 102 -16.33 -15.24 -20.66
C GLU A 102 -15.85 -14.69 -22.01
N THR A 103 -14.61 -14.22 -22.10
CA THR A 103 -14.02 -13.67 -23.34
C THR A 103 -13.46 -14.73 -24.28
N GLY A 104 -13.30 -15.96 -23.80
CA GLY A 104 -12.60 -17.02 -24.53
C GLY A 104 -11.09 -16.94 -24.49
N ALA A 105 -10.50 -15.95 -23.80
CA ALA A 105 -9.06 -15.75 -23.65
C ALA A 105 -8.35 -16.96 -23.01
N ILE A 106 -9.05 -17.76 -22.23
CA ILE A 106 -8.53 -19.00 -21.63
C ILE A 106 -8.09 -20.04 -22.70
N LYS A 107 -8.55 -19.90 -23.93
CA LYS A 107 -8.16 -20.78 -25.04
C LYS A 107 -6.83 -20.37 -25.67
N ASP A 108 -6.39 -19.11 -25.48
CA ASP A 108 -5.10 -18.61 -25.95
C ASP A 108 -3.98 -19.14 -25.06
N PRO A 109 -2.99 -19.87 -25.60
CA PRO A 109 -1.88 -20.40 -24.81
C PRO A 109 -1.05 -19.31 -24.10
N ALA A 110 -0.85 -18.14 -24.70
CA ALA A 110 -0.09 -17.04 -24.11
C ALA A 110 -0.83 -16.44 -22.90
N GLN A 111 -2.14 -16.19 -23.05
CA GLN A 111 -2.99 -15.71 -21.96
C GLN A 111 -3.04 -16.72 -20.80
N ARG A 112 -3.12 -18.00 -21.09
CA ARG A 112 -3.07 -19.04 -20.06
C ARG A 112 -1.77 -19.02 -19.25
N GLN A 113 -0.63 -18.79 -19.91
CA GLN A 113 0.66 -18.68 -19.21
C GLN A 113 0.71 -17.46 -18.30
N ASP A 114 0.18 -16.32 -18.73
CA ASP A 114 0.13 -15.12 -17.89
C ASP A 114 -0.82 -15.30 -16.71
N ILE A 115 -1.97 -15.95 -16.90
CA ILE A 115 -2.90 -16.31 -15.80
C ILE A 115 -2.21 -17.26 -14.80
N ALA A 116 -1.52 -18.30 -15.29
CA ALA A 116 -0.80 -19.25 -14.45
C ALA A 116 0.31 -18.56 -13.65
N ARG A 117 1.08 -17.68 -14.28
CA ARG A 117 2.11 -16.87 -13.60
C ARG A 117 1.51 -16.02 -12.49
N LEU A 118 0.40 -15.35 -12.76
CA LEU A 118 -0.31 -14.54 -11.76
C LEU A 118 -0.78 -15.39 -10.59
N HIS A 119 -1.35 -16.55 -10.85
CA HIS A 119 -1.79 -17.48 -9.81
C HIS A 119 -0.60 -17.92 -8.91
N ILE A 120 0.52 -18.31 -9.53
CA ILE A 120 1.73 -18.69 -8.80
C ILE A 120 2.21 -17.55 -7.90
N MET A 121 2.25 -16.31 -8.42
CA MET A 121 2.68 -15.15 -7.64
C MET A 121 1.72 -14.84 -6.49
N ALA A 122 0.43 -14.90 -6.73
CA ALA A 122 -0.59 -14.66 -5.70
C ALA A 122 -0.54 -15.71 -4.58
N GLU A 123 -0.46 -17.00 -4.92
CA GLU A 123 -0.35 -18.08 -3.93
C GLU A 123 0.97 -18.02 -3.16
N SER A 124 2.09 -17.71 -3.82
CA SER A 124 3.38 -17.53 -3.14
C SER A 124 3.35 -16.37 -2.14
N ALA A 125 2.72 -15.26 -2.50
CA ALA A 125 2.52 -14.13 -1.60
C ALA A 125 1.66 -14.50 -0.38
N LYS A 126 0.56 -15.22 -0.60
CA LYS A 126 -0.33 -15.74 0.44
C LYS A 126 0.42 -16.63 1.42
N TRP A 127 1.13 -17.65 0.92
CA TRP A 127 1.89 -18.58 1.77
C TRP A 127 3.02 -17.90 2.54
N THR A 128 3.67 -16.89 1.96
CA THR A 128 4.65 -16.06 2.66
C THR A 128 4.01 -15.32 3.84
N GLY A 129 2.82 -14.76 3.66
CA GLY A 129 2.05 -14.13 4.73
C GLY A 129 1.61 -15.13 5.81
N GLU A 130 1.16 -16.32 5.43
CA GLU A 130 0.78 -17.38 6.37
C GLU A 130 1.97 -17.85 7.22
N ARG A 131 3.15 -17.98 6.59
CA ARG A 131 4.39 -18.31 7.31
C ARG A 131 4.77 -17.23 8.33
N ALA A 132 4.66 -15.96 7.97
CA ALA A 132 4.92 -14.86 8.88
C ALA A 132 3.94 -14.86 10.08
N LYS A 133 2.65 -15.10 9.83
CA LYS A 133 1.64 -15.25 10.89
C LYS A 133 1.93 -16.43 11.82
N ALA A 134 2.33 -17.56 11.26
CA ALA A 134 2.71 -18.75 12.05
C ALA A 134 3.94 -18.47 12.93
N ALA A 135 4.95 -17.78 12.40
CA ALA A 135 6.12 -17.36 13.16
C ALA A 135 5.76 -16.43 14.33
N ALA A 136 4.88 -15.45 14.09
CA ALA A 136 4.40 -14.55 15.13
C ALA A 136 3.62 -15.29 16.23
N LYS A 137 2.75 -16.27 15.86
CA LYS A 137 2.06 -17.14 16.84
C LYS A 137 3.00 -17.98 17.67
N ALA A 138 4.15 -18.37 17.11
CA ALA A 138 5.22 -19.10 17.82
C ALA A 138 6.13 -18.18 18.66
N GLY A 139 5.77 -16.91 18.85
CA GLY A 139 6.52 -15.94 19.66
C GLY A 139 7.83 -15.47 19.03
N LYS A 140 8.07 -15.73 17.75
CA LYS A 140 9.25 -15.23 17.05
C LYS A 140 9.14 -13.70 16.86
N PRO A 141 10.25 -12.95 17.02
CA PRO A 141 10.23 -11.51 16.76
C PRO A 141 9.83 -11.23 15.32
N GLN A 142 9.05 -10.18 15.11
CA GLN A 142 8.70 -9.73 13.77
C GLN A 142 9.95 -9.27 13.03
N GLY A 143 10.18 -9.85 11.86
CA GLY A 143 11.23 -9.48 10.94
C GLY A 143 10.74 -8.56 9.81
N PRO A 144 11.50 -8.45 8.72
CA PRO A 144 11.16 -7.63 7.56
C PRO A 144 10.12 -8.27 6.62
N GLU A 145 9.39 -9.29 7.06
CA GLU A 145 8.39 -10.03 6.26
C GLU A 145 7.29 -9.12 5.72
N GLY A 146 6.96 -8.03 6.43
CA GLY A 146 6.02 -7.01 5.95
C GLY A 146 6.48 -6.37 4.64
N SER A 147 7.79 -6.16 4.45
CA SER A 147 8.36 -5.63 3.21
C SER A 147 8.24 -6.63 2.05
N LEU A 148 8.44 -7.93 2.32
CA LEU A 148 8.22 -8.99 1.32
C LEU A 148 6.74 -9.01 0.89
N GLY A 149 5.82 -8.97 1.84
CA GLY A 149 4.38 -8.96 1.58
C GLY A 149 3.95 -7.76 0.76
N LYS A 150 4.43 -6.56 1.12
CA LYS A 150 4.11 -5.32 0.40
C LYS A 150 4.63 -5.35 -1.05
N LEU A 151 5.88 -5.74 -1.26
CA LEU A 151 6.46 -5.84 -2.60
C LEU A 151 5.76 -6.91 -3.44
N ALA A 152 5.40 -8.05 -2.84
CA ALA A 152 4.63 -9.09 -3.50
C ALA A 152 3.24 -8.59 -3.92
N ALA A 153 2.51 -7.89 -3.04
CA ALA A 153 1.21 -7.31 -3.35
C ALA A 153 1.28 -6.33 -4.53
N SER A 154 2.31 -5.47 -4.55
CA SER A 154 2.56 -4.55 -5.65
C SER A 154 2.80 -5.28 -6.99
N ASN A 155 3.63 -6.30 -6.98
CA ASN A 155 3.93 -7.09 -8.18
C ASN A 155 2.70 -7.87 -8.68
N VAL A 156 1.93 -8.47 -7.77
CA VAL A 156 0.68 -9.17 -8.10
C VAL A 156 -0.33 -8.20 -8.71
N ALA A 157 -0.53 -7.02 -8.11
CA ALA A 157 -1.47 -6.01 -8.61
C ALA A 157 -1.10 -5.54 -10.02
N ARG A 158 0.18 -5.26 -10.29
CA ARG A 158 0.64 -4.84 -11.63
C ARG A 158 0.48 -5.95 -12.67
N LEU A 159 0.81 -7.18 -12.32
CA LEU A 159 0.62 -8.30 -13.23
C LEU A 159 -0.87 -8.54 -13.49
N ALA A 160 -1.70 -8.47 -12.45
CA ALA A 160 -3.15 -8.61 -12.58
C ALA A 160 -3.77 -7.55 -13.49
N ALA A 161 -3.39 -6.27 -13.33
CA ALA A 161 -3.84 -5.19 -14.21
C ALA A 161 -3.50 -5.47 -15.68
N ARG A 162 -2.27 -5.91 -15.96
CA ARG A 162 -1.84 -6.32 -17.30
C ARG A 162 -2.65 -7.49 -17.85
N VAL A 163 -2.88 -8.52 -17.03
CA VAL A 163 -3.66 -9.71 -17.44
C VAL A 163 -5.11 -9.33 -17.71
N HIS A 164 -5.75 -8.52 -16.86
CA HIS A 164 -7.09 -8.00 -17.10
C HIS A 164 -7.19 -7.26 -18.43
N THR A 165 -6.24 -6.36 -18.70
CA THR A 165 -6.21 -5.58 -19.94
C THR A 165 -6.07 -6.49 -21.16
N ALA A 166 -5.17 -7.49 -21.09
CA ALA A 166 -4.97 -8.44 -22.18
C ALA A 166 -6.21 -9.32 -22.44
N ILE A 167 -6.90 -9.78 -21.39
CA ILE A 167 -8.12 -10.58 -21.50
C ILE A 167 -9.29 -9.78 -22.10
N CYS A 168 -9.42 -8.51 -21.73
CA CYS A 168 -10.54 -7.65 -22.16
C CYS A 168 -10.25 -6.91 -23.47
N GLY A 169 -8.99 -6.80 -23.90
CA GLY A 169 -8.62 -5.99 -25.06
C GLY A 169 -9.06 -4.54 -24.92
N ASN A 170 -9.62 -3.95 -25.96
CA ASN A 170 -10.07 -2.54 -25.95
C ASN A 170 -11.18 -2.26 -24.93
N ASP A 171 -11.97 -3.25 -24.58
CA ASP A 171 -13.04 -3.11 -23.57
C ASP A 171 -12.48 -2.80 -22.17
N ALA A 172 -11.20 -3.06 -21.92
CA ALA A 172 -10.54 -2.72 -20.67
C ALA A 172 -10.49 -1.20 -20.39
N LEU A 173 -10.67 -0.38 -21.40
CA LEU A 173 -10.65 1.09 -21.31
C LEU A 173 -12.04 1.69 -21.09
N LEU A 174 -13.09 0.88 -21.19
CA LEU A 174 -14.46 1.33 -21.05
C LEU A 174 -14.84 1.49 -19.57
N THR A 175 -15.63 2.53 -19.30
CA THR A 175 -16.18 2.83 -17.97
C THR A 175 -17.70 2.92 -18.02
N GLY A 176 -18.34 2.85 -16.86
CA GLY A 176 -19.78 2.94 -16.72
C GLY A 176 -20.53 1.60 -16.80
N PRO A 177 -21.86 1.61 -16.62
CA PRO A 177 -22.66 0.42 -16.35
C PRO A 177 -22.72 -0.58 -17.50
N ASN A 178 -22.47 -0.14 -18.73
CA ASN A 178 -22.47 -1.01 -19.93
C ASN A 178 -21.09 -1.56 -20.30
N SER A 179 -20.07 -1.24 -19.52
CA SER A 179 -18.71 -1.72 -19.72
C SER A 179 -18.46 -3.05 -18.97
N PRO A 180 -17.40 -3.80 -19.32
CA PRO A 180 -17.09 -5.04 -18.64
C PRO A 180 -16.98 -4.84 -17.13
N LYS A 181 -17.75 -5.63 -16.36
CA LYS A 181 -17.81 -5.53 -14.90
C LYS A 181 -18.03 -4.07 -14.41
N GLU A 182 -18.90 -3.32 -15.11
CA GLU A 182 -19.28 -1.95 -14.75
C GLU A 182 -18.09 -0.97 -14.68
N GLY A 183 -17.03 -1.23 -15.46
CA GLY A 183 -15.85 -0.37 -15.52
C GLY A 183 -14.75 -0.70 -14.50
N ILE A 184 -14.91 -1.71 -13.67
CA ILE A 184 -13.91 -2.06 -12.66
C ILE A 184 -12.55 -2.40 -13.26
N ILE A 185 -12.51 -2.90 -14.50
CA ILE A 185 -11.22 -3.24 -15.16
C ILE A 185 -10.41 -1.97 -15.45
N ALA A 186 -11.06 -0.92 -15.97
CA ALA A 186 -10.42 0.37 -16.17
C ALA A 186 -9.96 0.98 -14.83
N GLU A 187 -10.78 0.86 -13.78
CA GLU A 187 -10.43 1.32 -12.45
C GLU A 187 -9.20 0.57 -11.86
N ILE A 188 -9.13 -0.75 -12.03
CA ILE A 188 -7.96 -1.55 -11.63
C ILE A 188 -6.71 -1.01 -12.32
N LEU A 189 -6.77 -0.73 -13.61
CA LEU A 189 -5.63 -0.25 -14.39
C LEU A 189 -5.08 1.08 -13.84
N VAL A 190 -5.96 2.05 -13.59
CA VAL A 190 -5.53 3.38 -13.11
C VAL A 190 -5.24 3.44 -11.61
N SER A 191 -5.78 2.52 -10.81
CA SER A 191 -5.52 2.46 -9.37
C SER A 191 -4.26 1.67 -9.00
N THR A 192 -3.82 0.77 -9.86
CA THR A 192 -2.67 -0.12 -9.59
C THR A 192 -1.36 0.61 -9.27
N PRO A 193 -0.97 1.74 -9.91
CA PRO A 193 0.26 2.46 -9.56
C PRO A 193 0.33 2.89 -8.10
N ALA A 194 -0.80 3.21 -7.47
CA ALA A 194 -0.84 3.61 -6.07
C ALA A 194 -0.28 2.54 -5.12
N ILE A 195 -0.46 1.26 -5.44
CA ILE A 195 0.05 0.15 -4.62
C ILE A 195 1.58 0.10 -4.62
N SER A 196 2.23 0.53 -5.70
CA SER A 196 3.69 0.60 -5.79
C SER A 196 4.29 1.78 -5.02
N ILE A 197 3.45 2.73 -4.57
CA ILE A 197 3.87 3.99 -3.92
C ILE A 197 3.46 3.99 -2.44
N ALA A 198 2.21 3.70 -2.14
CA ALA A 198 1.64 3.77 -0.79
C ALA A 198 2.29 2.77 0.16
N GLY A 199 2.42 3.14 1.43
CA GLY A 199 3.03 2.29 2.46
C GLY A 199 4.54 2.06 2.28
N GLY A 200 5.22 2.96 1.57
CA GLY A 200 6.62 2.88 1.15
C GLY A 200 6.76 2.31 -0.26
N THR A 201 7.52 3.02 -1.10
CA THR A 201 7.69 2.64 -2.52
C THR A 201 8.33 1.25 -2.67
N ASP A 202 8.15 0.66 -3.83
CA ASP A 202 8.77 -0.64 -4.13
C ASP A 202 10.28 -0.60 -4.00
N GLU A 203 10.93 0.54 -4.30
CA GLU A 203 12.36 0.76 -4.16
C GLU A 203 12.77 0.74 -2.68
N ILE A 204 12.02 1.43 -1.81
CA ILE A 204 12.24 1.40 -0.35
C ILE A 204 12.06 -0.04 0.19
N GLN A 205 11.06 -0.77 -0.28
CA GLN A 205 10.86 -2.16 0.14
C GLN A 205 12.04 -3.05 -0.30
N LYS A 206 12.55 -2.86 -1.52
CA LYS A 206 13.75 -3.58 -2.01
C LYS A 206 14.98 -3.28 -1.15
N ASN A 207 15.21 -2.02 -0.76
CA ASN A 207 16.30 -1.64 0.12
C ASN A 207 16.18 -2.31 1.49
N ILE A 208 14.98 -2.30 2.08
CA ILE A 208 14.75 -2.97 3.37
C ILE A 208 14.99 -4.49 3.26
N ILE A 209 14.55 -5.13 2.18
CA ILE A 209 14.78 -6.55 1.93
C ILE A 209 16.27 -6.82 1.75
N ALA A 210 16.96 -6.03 0.93
CA ALA A 210 18.39 -6.18 0.69
C ALA A 210 19.19 -6.09 1.99
N GLU A 211 18.97 -5.07 2.79
CA GLU A 211 19.71 -4.80 4.01
C GLU A 211 19.35 -5.78 5.15
N ARG A 212 18.05 -6.04 5.37
CA ARG A 212 17.58 -6.74 6.56
C ARG A 212 17.28 -8.23 6.37
N VAL A 213 16.96 -8.65 5.13
CA VAL A 213 16.71 -10.07 4.82
C VAL A 213 17.98 -10.72 4.26
N MET A 214 18.63 -10.04 3.29
CA MET A 214 19.78 -10.58 2.60
C MET A 214 21.12 -10.22 3.25
N GLY A 215 21.12 -9.28 4.22
CA GLY A 215 22.34 -8.85 4.92
C GLY A 215 23.32 -8.08 4.04
N LEU A 216 22.83 -7.46 2.96
CA LEU A 216 23.69 -6.64 2.10
C LEU A 216 24.09 -5.34 2.82
N PRO A 217 25.26 -4.78 2.53
CA PRO A 217 25.69 -3.54 3.11
C PRO A 217 24.77 -2.39 2.71
N LYS A 218 24.60 -1.44 3.63
CA LYS A 218 23.86 -0.20 3.33
C LYS A 218 24.65 0.64 2.33
N GLU A 219 23.90 1.34 1.48
CA GLU A 219 24.49 2.36 0.64
C GLU A 219 25.09 3.48 1.51
N PRO A 220 26.30 3.99 1.15
CA PRO A 220 26.90 5.12 1.85
C PRO A 220 25.95 6.33 1.84
N ARG A 221 25.69 6.88 3.01
CA ARG A 221 24.80 8.02 3.17
C ARG A 221 25.60 9.30 3.34
N VAL A 222 25.26 10.32 2.55
CA VAL A 222 25.85 11.67 2.66
C VAL A 222 24.96 12.59 3.51
N ASP A 223 23.81 12.10 3.94
CA ASP A 223 22.76 12.83 4.67
C ASP A 223 22.68 12.41 6.16
N ASP A 224 23.72 11.77 6.68
CA ASP A 224 23.83 11.45 8.10
C ASP A 224 24.20 12.72 8.88
N GLY A 225 23.26 13.22 9.69
CA GLY A 225 23.46 14.38 10.53
C GLY A 225 22.36 15.44 10.38
N PRO A 226 22.53 16.62 11.00
CA PRO A 226 21.58 17.72 10.88
C PRO A 226 21.45 18.19 9.43
N PHE A 227 20.21 18.45 8.99
CA PHE A 227 19.92 18.88 7.62
C PHE A 227 20.75 20.07 7.15
N ARG A 228 21.07 21.03 8.04
CA ARG A 228 21.92 22.21 7.72
C ARG A 228 23.33 21.84 7.28
N ASP A 229 23.82 20.66 7.68
CA ASP A 229 25.18 20.18 7.41
C ASP A 229 25.23 19.24 6.17
N VAL A 230 24.07 18.89 5.62
CA VAL A 230 23.96 18.04 4.43
C VAL A 230 24.45 18.79 3.20
N ARG A 231 25.39 18.21 2.47
CA ARG A 231 25.94 18.81 1.24
C ARG A 231 24.85 18.94 0.18
N ARG A 232 24.76 20.12 -0.44
CA ARG A 232 23.85 20.33 -1.55
C ARG A 232 24.38 19.62 -2.81
N ASN A 233 23.51 19.04 -3.63
CA ASN A 233 23.87 18.39 -4.89
C ASN A 233 24.56 19.33 -5.90
N THR A 234 24.42 20.66 -5.71
CA THR A 234 25.03 21.70 -6.54
C THR A 234 26.43 22.15 -6.06
N SER A 235 26.89 21.67 -4.91
CA SER A 235 28.26 21.91 -4.48
C SER A 235 29.20 21.06 -5.37
N GLY A 236 29.68 21.68 -6.44
CA GLY A 236 30.61 21.05 -7.37
C GLY A 236 31.78 20.42 -6.61
N THR A 237 32.18 19.25 -7.07
CA THR A 237 33.42 18.60 -6.75
C THR A 237 34.58 19.56 -7.10
N THR A 238 35.02 20.33 -6.13
CA THR A 238 36.35 20.92 -6.19
C THR A 238 37.31 19.75 -6.01
N THR A 239 37.72 19.14 -7.12
CA THR A 239 38.93 18.35 -7.22
C THR A 239 40.08 19.23 -6.75
N LYS A 240 40.55 19.00 -5.53
CA LYS A 240 41.86 19.51 -5.11
C LYS A 240 42.90 18.74 -5.91
N SER A 241 43.53 19.46 -6.86
CA SER A 241 44.80 19.08 -7.47
C SER A 241 45.89 18.92 -6.42
#